data_83c4a723aa8c7f49ab4874f77ac008aa
#
_entry.id   83c4a723aa8c7f49ab4874f77ac008aa
#
_cell.length_a   1.000
_cell.length_b   1.000
_cell.length_c   1.000
_cell.angle_alpha   90.00
_cell.angle_beta   90.00
_cell.angle_gamma   90.00
#
_symmetry.space_group_name_H-M   'P 1'
#
loop_
_entity.id
_entity.type
_entity.pdbx_description
1 polymer ?
#
loop_
_entity_poly.entity_id
_entity_poly.type
_entity_poly.pdbx_seq_one_letter_code
_entity_poly.pdbx_strand_id
1 'polypeptide(L)'
;MSLTTAISGSDSGNGVQDTGVVMISADTVPPPAMVLCDNTPPSRASFSSDSLQPDMTSRTHLTDAETPASPLAPVLPAKGTLSWGKLEGDSLSLALACATRTHDGLLVVVTPDMQSADHLYDRIGFFLDGTDTTRHVLPDWETLPYDVFSPHQDIISGRLSTLYHLTGIRHGILIIPVSTLMQRLAPREFLYRNSLIMRKGERLDLDAMRERLDSAGYRCVSQVMEHGEFAVRGSLLDLFPMGSDMPYRIDLFDDEIDSIKTFEIETQRSVESCESINLLPAREFPLHEEAVRLFRKQFRARFEGDPQGSTIYRDVSEGIVPGGIEYYLPLFFDTTETLYDYLPEVTTLVMLDGAEAAGESFLEQAGERYEARRHDRERPILPPDALFIDSGELLTFNRRYPMVRVETLRQPDKPDRLVRYDTALPGDLKMRQRAEQPAAPLQAFLRNHPGRVLFTAESAGRRETLADQLRGLDMPVTVVSGWQAFLDSEVTVGLTVAPLEQGLVVHDPAIAVITETSLFGEHARQSSRRRRPER
;
A
#
# COMPACT_ATOMS: atom_id res chain seq x y z
N MET A 1 -35.15 51.60 -7.03
CA MET A 1 -35.75 52.67 -6.22
C MET A 1 -34.94 52.82 -4.96
N SER A 2 -34.27 53.95 -4.89
CA SER A 2 -33.42 54.39 -3.78
C SER A 2 -34.21 54.63 -2.50
N LEU A 3 -33.59 54.47 -1.35
CA LEU A 3 -33.62 55.46 -0.30
C LEU A 3 -32.52 55.20 0.74
N THR A 4 -31.61 56.12 0.75
CA THR A 4 -30.56 56.43 1.70
C THR A 4 -31.14 57.08 2.94
N THR A 5 -30.66 56.76 4.16
CA THR A 5 -30.66 57.75 5.24
C THR A 5 -29.47 57.53 6.14
N ALA A 6 -28.59 58.52 6.18
CA ALA A 6 -27.49 58.67 7.13
C ALA A 6 -27.99 59.43 8.37
N ILE A 7 -27.46 59.09 9.57
CA ILE A 7 -27.33 60.04 10.69
C ILE A 7 -26.01 59.75 11.43
N SER A 8 -25.29 60.82 11.64
CA SER A 8 -23.99 61.01 12.28
C SER A 8 -24.09 61.04 13.80
N GLY A 9 -22.95 60.78 14.49
CA GLY A 9 -22.75 61.16 15.89
C GLY A 9 -21.56 60.48 16.57
N SER A 10 -20.42 61.08 16.46
CA SER A 10 -19.30 61.43 17.37
C SER A 10 -18.95 60.56 18.58
N ASP A 11 -17.69 60.10 18.52
CA ASP A 11 -16.56 60.39 19.46
C ASP A 11 -16.49 59.64 20.78
N SER A 12 -15.43 58.83 20.94
CA SER A 12 -14.33 58.92 21.91
C SER A 12 -13.65 57.54 22.19
N GLY A 13 -12.49 57.38 21.74
CA GLY A 13 -11.23 56.83 22.25
C GLY A 13 -11.20 55.63 23.17
N ASN A 14 -10.61 54.50 22.70
CA ASN A 14 -9.46 53.86 23.36
C ASN A 14 -8.92 52.74 22.47
N GLY A 15 -7.60 52.71 22.31
CA GLY A 15 -6.91 51.80 21.46
C GLY A 15 -6.88 50.35 21.92
N VAL A 16 -7.12 49.44 21.01
CA VAL A 16 -6.70 48.05 21.07
C VAL A 16 -6.06 47.73 19.73
N GLN A 17 -4.85 47.22 19.78
CA GLN A 17 -4.02 46.86 18.62
C GLN A 17 -4.74 45.78 17.81
N ASP A 18 -4.95 46.09 16.54
CA ASP A 18 -5.50 45.22 15.52
C ASP A 18 -4.37 44.31 15.02
N THR A 19 -4.37 43.04 15.45
CA THR A 19 -3.55 41.99 14.85
C THR A 19 -4.26 41.51 13.60
N GLY A 20 -3.88 42.05 12.48
CA GLY A 20 -4.37 41.69 11.16
C GLY A 20 -4.15 40.20 10.85
N VAL A 21 -5.24 39.45 10.87
CA VAL A 21 -5.30 38.12 10.25
C VAL A 21 -5.29 38.30 8.75
N VAL A 22 -4.13 38.02 8.13
CA VAL A 22 -4.04 37.93 6.67
C VAL A 22 -4.74 36.65 6.23
N MET A 23 -5.93 36.77 5.69
CA MET A 23 -6.58 35.72 4.92
C MET A 23 -5.80 35.50 3.62
N ILE A 24 -4.99 34.47 3.56
CA ILE A 24 -4.35 34.02 2.32
C ILE A 24 -5.39 33.18 1.57
N SER A 25 -5.80 33.70 0.42
CA SER A 25 -6.62 33.01 -0.58
C SER A 25 -6.00 31.66 -0.97
N ALA A 26 -6.79 30.61 -0.90
CA ALA A 26 -6.40 29.26 -1.28
C ALA A 26 -6.43 29.09 -2.81
N ASP A 27 -5.44 29.61 -3.49
CA ASP A 27 -5.19 29.26 -4.89
C ASP A 27 -3.70 29.00 -5.08
N THR A 28 -3.39 27.79 -5.54
CA THR A 28 -2.09 27.32 -6.02
C THR A 28 -0.95 27.18 -5.00
N VAL A 29 -0.98 26.11 -4.19
CA VAL A 29 0.23 25.55 -3.60
C VAL A 29 0.52 24.22 -4.30
N PRO A 30 1.67 24.08 -5.00
CA PRO A 30 2.08 22.76 -5.50
C PRO A 30 2.40 21.85 -4.31
N PRO A 31 2.18 20.51 -4.43
CA PRO A 31 2.48 19.59 -3.35
C PRO A 31 3.96 19.63 -2.98
N PRO A 32 4.34 19.55 -1.70
CA PRO A 32 5.73 19.56 -1.28
C PRO A 32 6.45 18.34 -1.85
N ALA A 33 7.62 18.56 -2.40
CA ALA A 33 8.51 17.51 -2.88
C ALA A 33 8.86 16.58 -1.70
N MET A 34 8.61 15.30 -1.91
CA MET A 34 8.80 14.22 -0.96
C MET A 34 10.29 14.04 -0.67
N VAL A 35 10.72 14.24 0.56
CA VAL A 35 12.03 13.78 1.04
C VAL A 35 11.79 12.38 1.61
N LEU A 36 12.16 11.36 0.83
CA LEU A 36 12.24 9.98 1.29
C LEU A 36 13.41 9.88 2.28
N CYS A 37 13.19 9.33 3.45
CA CYS A 37 14.27 8.87 4.31
C CYS A 37 14.94 7.67 3.64
N ASP A 38 16.09 7.91 3.02
CA ASP A 38 16.92 6.88 2.39
C ASP A 38 17.63 6.07 3.49
N ASN A 39 17.19 4.84 3.69
CA ASN A 39 17.85 3.86 4.56
C ASN A 39 18.88 3.05 3.76
N THR A 40 19.95 3.70 3.31
CA THR A 40 21.13 3.01 2.78
C THR A 40 22.35 3.27 3.68
N PRO A 41 23.08 2.25 4.16
CA PRO A 41 24.26 2.47 4.98
C PRO A 41 25.42 3.01 4.14
N PRO A 42 26.25 3.93 4.69
CA PRO A 42 27.31 4.56 3.93
C PRO A 42 28.50 3.61 3.72
N SER A 43 28.87 3.38 2.46
CA SER A 43 30.15 2.76 2.12
C SER A 43 31.28 3.74 2.35
N ARG A 44 32.31 3.29 3.08
CA ARG A 44 33.57 4.02 3.30
C ARG A 44 34.27 4.27 1.97
N ALA A 45 34.49 5.53 1.64
CA ALA A 45 35.52 5.94 0.68
C ALA A 45 36.28 7.16 1.19
N SER A 46 37.58 7.06 1.09
CA SER A 46 38.62 7.92 1.58
C SER A 46 38.70 9.26 0.84
N PHE A 47 38.99 10.34 1.61
CA PHE A 47 39.31 11.67 1.12
C PHE A 47 40.66 11.73 0.41
N SER A 48 40.69 12.46 -0.72
CA SER A 48 41.87 13.27 -1.11
C SER A 48 41.41 14.49 -1.90
N SER A 49 41.82 15.63 -1.41
CA SER A 49 41.66 16.98 -1.98
C SER A 49 42.54 17.18 -3.21
N ASP A 50 41.99 17.71 -4.31
CA ASP A 50 42.70 18.77 -5.04
C ASP A 50 41.76 19.59 -5.93
N SER A 51 42.02 20.89 -5.91
CA SER A 51 41.33 21.97 -6.58
C SER A 51 41.61 22.00 -8.09
N LEU A 52 40.60 22.42 -8.91
CA LEU A 52 40.78 23.42 -10.00
C LEU A 52 39.43 23.68 -10.71
N GLN A 53 39.22 24.97 -11.00
CA GLN A 53 38.01 25.54 -11.64
C GLN A 53 38.04 25.47 -13.19
N PRO A 54 37.00 26.00 -13.92
CA PRO A 54 36.28 25.23 -14.95
C PRO A 54 36.65 25.65 -16.38
N ASP A 55 36.41 24.74 -17.30
CA ASP A 55 36.31 25.10 -18.72
C ASP A 55 35.01 24.62 -19.34
N MET A 56 34.26 25.53 -19.92
CA MET A 56 33.04 25.31 -20.66
C MET A 56 33.36 24.87 -22.10
N THR A 57 32.79 23.83 -22.51
CA THR A 57 32.42 23.34 -23.85
C THR A 57 32.88 21.91 -24.11
N SER A 58 31.95 20.98 -23.88
CA SER A 58 31.86 19.77 -24.72
C SER A 58 30.57 19.05 -24.35
N ARG A 59 29.59 19.11 -25.22
CA ARG A 59 28.46 18.16 -25.23
C ARG A 59 29.02 16.76 -25.48
N THR A 60 29.23 16.02 -24.41
CA THR A 60 29.48 14.59 -24.49
C THR A 60 28.12 13.92 -24.42
N HIS A 61 27.76 13.23 -25.49
CA HIS A 61 26.67 12.25 -25.48
C HIS A 61 26.92 11.28 -24.33
N LEU A 62 26.02 11.31 -23.33
CA LEU A 62 25.87 10.21 -22.39
C LEU A 62 25.33 9.06 -23.21
N THR A 63 26.18 8.08 -23.45
CA THR A 63 25.78 6.75 -23.95
C THR A 63 24.78 6.19 -22.96
N ASP A 64 23.58 5.92 -23.44
CA ASP A 64 22.57 5.13 -22.74
C ASP A 64 23.26 3.88 -22.19
N ALA A 65 23.35 3.79 -20.86
CA ALA A 65 23.63 2.52 -20.22
C ALA A 65 22.45 1.62 -20.59
N GLU A 66 22.69 0.62 -21.40
CA GLU A 66 21.69 -0.37 -21.81
C GLU A 66 21.07 -0.95 -20.53
N THR A 67 19.83 -0.59 -20.26
CA THR A 67 19.03 -1.23 -19.22
C THR A 67 19.01 -2.72 -19.54
N PRO A 68 19.44 -3.62 -18.64
CA PRO A 68 19.49 -5.04 -18.93
C PRO A 68 18.13 -5.50 -19.44
N ALA A 69 18.15 -6.24 -20.57
CA ALA A 69 16.94 -6.67 -21.25
C ALA A 69 16.00 -7.38 -20.27
N SER A 70 14.78 -6.88 -20.15
CA SER A 70 13.76 -7.48 -19.27
C SER A 70 13.45 -8.90 -19.75
N PRO A 71 13.38 -9.92 -18.86
CA PRO A 71 13.07 -11.30 -19.24
C PRO A 71 11.70 -11.48 -19.90
N LEU A 72 10.78 -10.56 -19.66
CA LEU A 72 9.50 -10.44 -20.35
C LEU A 72 9.32 -8.99 -20.80
N ALA A 73 8.71 -8.81 -21.97
CA ALA A 73 8.34 -7.50 -22.50
C ALA A 73 6.80 -7.37 -22.53
N PRO A 74 6.16 -7.10 -21.37
CA PRO A 74 4.72 -7.03 -21.30
C PRO A 74 4.19 -5.81 -22.07
N VAL A 75 3.11 -6.03 -22.84
CA VAL A 75 2.46 -4.99 -23.63
C VAL A 75 1.33 -4.39 -22.80
N LEU A 76 1.38 -3.08 -22.60
CA LEU A 76 0.29 -2.32 -21.97
C LEU A 76 -0.52 -1.59 -23.05
N PRO A 77 -1.86 -1.52 -22.90
CA PRO A 77 -2.69 -0.78 -23.83
C PRO A 77 -2.58 0.72 -23.59
N ALA A 78 -2.45 1.53 -24.64
CA ALA A 78 -2.55 2.98 -24.54
C ALA A 78 -3.99 3.44 -24.28
N LYS A 79 -5.00 2.67 -24.73
CA LYS A 79 -6.44 2.90 -24.54
C LYS A 79 -7.22 1.59 -24.64
N GLY A 80 -8.34 1.53 -23.92
CA GLY A 80 -9.25 0.37 -23.95
C GLY A 80 -8.66 -0.85 -23.25
N THR A 81 -9.10 -2.05 -23.63
CA THR A 81 -8.77 -3.28 -22.91
C THR A 81 -7.92 -4.20 -23.79
N LEU A 82 -6.90 -4.81 -23.16
CA LEU A 82 -6.02 -5.83 -23.71
C LEU A 82 -6.06 -7.05 -22.80
N SER A 83 -6.09 -8.26 -23.35
CA SER A 83 -6.00 -9.49 -22.56
C SER A 83 -4.57 -10.03 -22.55
N TRP A 84 -4.10 -10.43 -21.36
CA TRP A 84 -2.87 -11.21 -21.18
C TRP A 84 -3.24 -12.66 -20.91
N GLY A 85 -2.62 -13.56 -21.67
CA GLY A 85 -2.83 -14.99 -21.51
C GLY A 85 -1.53 -15.78 -21.47
N LYS A 86 -1.63 -17.04 -21.01
CA LYS A 86 -0.51 -17.98 -20.90
C LYS A 86 0.62 -17.48 -19.97
N LEU A 87 0.23 -16.87 -18.84
CA LEU A 87 1.13 -16.51 -17.74
C LEU A 87 1.00 -17.57 -16.64
N GLU A 88 1.75 -18.67 -16.80
CA GLU A 88 1.67 -19.83 -15.91
C GLU A 88 2.59 -19.67 -14.69
N GLY A 89 2.15 -20.16 -13.54
CA GLY A 89 2.90 -20.11 -12.29
C GLY A 89 3.21 -18.69 -11.84
N ASP A 90 4.46 -18.44 -11.45
CA ASP A 90 4.91 -17.13 -10.99
C ASP A 90 5.22 -16.15 -12.16
N SER A 91 4.94 -16.55 -13.43
CA SER A 91 5.15 -15.70 -14.62
C SER A 91 4.30 -14.44 -14.60
N LEU A 92 3.11 -14.47 -13.99
CA LEU A 92 2.28 -13.28 -13.83
C LEU A 92 2.99 -12.22 -12.97
N SER A 93 3.59 -12.63 -11.85
CA SER A 93 4.33 -11.72 -10.96
C SER A 93 5.54 -11.11 -11.66
N LEU A 94 6.25 -11.90 -12.47
CA LEU A 94 7.35 -11.42 -13.31
C LEU A 94 6.85 -10.44 -14.38
N ALA A 95 5.74 -10.75 -15.07
CA ALA A 95 5.17 -9.86 -16.09
C ALA A 95 4.73 -8.52 -15.49
N LEU A 96 4.09 -8.53 -14.32
CA LEU A 96 3.70 -7.31 -13.62
C LEU A 96 4.91 -6.48 -13.17
N ALA A 97 5.95 -7.13 -12.65
CA ALA A 97 7.19 -6.44 -12.29
C ALA A 97 7.86 -5.79 -13.51
N CYS A 98 7.95 -6.51 -14.63
CA CYS A 98 8.49 -5.98 -15.89
C CYS A 98 7.63 -4.83 -16.44
N ALA A 99 6.29 -4.97 -16.40
CA ALA A 99 5.36 -3.91 -16.82
C ALA A 99 5.52 -2.66 -15.97
N THR A 100 5.63 -2.81 -14.66
CA THR A 100 5.82 -1.67 -13.75
C THR A 100 7.12 -0.92 -14.05
N ARG A 101 8.22 -1.62 -14.35
CA ARG A 101 9.51 -0.98 -14.69
C ARG A 101 9.48 -0.16 -15.98
N THR A 102 8.61 -0.51 -16.91
CA THR A 102 8.51 0.13 -18.25
C THR A 102 7.35 1.11 -18.38
N HIS A 103 6.45 1.14 -17.40
CA HIS A 103 5.27 2.02 -17.41
C HIS A 103 5.60 3.34 -16.74
N ASP A 104 5.32 4.47 -17.39
CA ASP A 104 5.58 5.81 -16.85
C ASP A 104 4.52 6.29 -15.81
N GLY A 105 3.66 5.39 -15.34
CA GLY A 105 2.56 5.69 -14.43
C GLY A 105 2.33 4.63 -13.36
N LEU A 106 1.17 4.71 -12.72
CA LEU A 106 0.75 3.75 -11.70
C LEU A 106 0.08 2.54 -12.34
N LEU A 107 0.54 1.34 -12.00
CA LEU A 107 -0.13 0.09 -12.32
C LEU A 107 -1.03 -0.32 -11.14
N VAL A 108 -2.34 -0.39 -11.34
CA VAL A 108 -3.31 -0.80 -10.30
C VAL A 108 -3.77 -2.22 -10.60
N VAL A 109 -3.37 -3.16 -9.75
CA VAL A 109 -3.68 -4.59 -9.90
C VAL A 109 -4.82 -4.97 -8.96
N VAL A 110 -5.95 -5.34 -9.55
CA VAL A 110 -7.16 -5.73 -8.82
C VAL A 110 -7.19 -7.25 -8.65
N THR A 111 -7.18 -7.71 -7.41
CA THR A 111 -7.20 -9.12 -7.04
C THR A 111 -8.59 -9.56 -6.58
N PRO A 112 -8.92 -10.87 -6.63
CA PRO A 112 -10.19 -11.38 -6.11
C PRO A 112 -10.36 -11.15 -4.60
N ASP A 113 -9.27 -11.29 -3.84
CA ASP A 113 -9.27 -11.25 -2.38
C ASP A 113 -7.93 -10.73 -1.82
N MET A 114 -7.89 -10.51 -0.50
CA MET A 114 -6.70 -9.98 0.20
C MET A 114 -5.56 -11.00 0.21
N GLN A 115 -5.83 -12.29 0.34
CA GLN A 115 -4.80 -13.33 0.32
C GLN A 115 -4.03 -13.33 -1.02
N SER A 116 -4.76 -13.22 -2.11
CA SER A 116 -4.19 -13.08 -3.46
C SER A 116 -3.35 -11.80 -3.58
N ALA A 117 -3.81 -10.70 -2.97
CA ALA A 117 -3.08 -9.44 -2.95
C ALA A 117 -1.74 -9.55 -2.22
N ASP A 118 -1.73 -10.15 -1.02
CA ASP A 118 -0.53 -10.34 -0.21
C ASP A 118 0.50 -11.24 -0.91
N HIS A 119 0.05 -12.39 -1.43
CA HIS A 119 0.92 -13.30 -2.17
C HIS A 119 1.54 -12.62 -3.40
N LEU A 120 0.73 -11.85 -4.12
CA LEU A 120 1.19 -11.13 -5.30
C LEU A 120 2.19 -10.03 -4.94
N TYR A 121 1.94 -9.28 -3.86
CA TYR A 121 2.83 -8.25 -3.36
C TYR A 121 4.22 -8.80 -3.04
N ASP A 122 4.28 -9.93 -2.33
CA ASP A 122 5.54 -10.55 -1.95
C ASP A 122 6.31 -11.08 -3.17
N ARG A 123 5.60 -11.74 -4.11
CA ARG A 123 6.21 -12.29 -5.34
C ARG A 123 6.72 -11.21 -6.29
N ILE A 124 5.93 -10.15 -6.51
CA ILE A 124 6.37 -9.00 -7.31
C ILE A 124 7.58 -8.34 -6.66
N GLY A 125 7.62 -8.28 -5.32
CA GLY A 125 8.74 -7.75 -4.57
C GLY A 125 10.06 -8.42 -4.87
N PHE A 126 10.05 -9.73 -5.00
CA PHE A 126 11.25 -10.48 -5.40
C PHE A 126 11.76 -10.08 -6.80
N PHE A 127 10.86 -9.87 -7.75
CA PHE A 127 11.24 -9.48 -9.12
C PHE A 127 11.58 -8.00 -9.28
N LEU A 128 11.18 -7.16 -8.34
CA LEU A 128 11.50 -5.73 -8.27
C LEU A 128 12.66 -5.40 -7.33
N ASP A 129 13.23 -6.41 -6.67
CA ASP A 129 14.36 -6.20 -5.75
C ASP A 129 15.54 -5.51 -6.46
N GLY A 130 16.14 -4.53 -5.77
CA GLY A 130 17.21 -3.67 -6.35
C GLY A 130 16.73 -2.60 -7.32
N THR A 131 15.41 -2.32 -7.39
CA THR A 131 14.85 -1.21 -8.18
C THR A 131 14.23 -0.14 -7.27
N ASP A 132 14.16 1.12 -7.74
CA ASP A 132 13.50 2.23 -7.03
C ASP A 132 11.97 2.21 -7.17
N THR A 133 11.40 1.12 -7.66
CA THR A 133 9.96 0.99 -7.93
C THR A 133 9.17 0.82 -6.64
N THR A 134 8.25 1.73 -6.38
CA THR A 134 7.39 1.68 -5.20
C THR A 134 6.28 0.65 -5.35
N ARG A 135 5.99 -0.07 -4.27
CA ARG A 135 4.92 -1.07 -4.19
C ARG A 135 4.00 -0.74 -3.03
N HIS A 136 2.70 -0.74 -3.29
CA HIS A 136 1.68 -0.45 -2.30
C HIS A 136 0.58 -1.51 -2.32
N VAL A 137 0.00 -1.77 -1.16
CA VAL A 137 -1.23 -2.54 -1.01
C VAL A 137 -2.25 -1.66 -0.30
N LEU A 138 -3.46 -1.55 -0.83
CA LEU A 138 -4.58 -0.99 -0.09
C LEU A 138 -5.37 -2.16 0.52
N PRO A 139 -5.19 -2.45 1.81
CA PRO A 139 -5.76 -3.65 2.41
C PRO A 139 -7.27 -3.53 2.60
N ASP A 140 -7.94 -4.69 2.66
CA ASP A 140 -9.32 -4.81 3.11
C ASP A 140 -9.40 -4.56 4.62
N TRP A 141 -10.59 -4.19 5.11
CA TRP A 141 -10.85 -4.04 6.54
C TRP A 141 -10.77 -5.36 7.32
N GLU A 142 -10.74 -6.51 6.64
CA GLU A 142 -10.80 -7.86 7.23
C GLU A 142 -12.04 -8.05 8.12
N THR A 143 -13.09 -7.27 7.90
CA THR A 143 -14.41 -7.40 8.52
C THR A 143 -15.47 -7.67 7.48
N LEU A 144 -16.49 -8.42 7.84
CA LEU A 144 -17.64 -8.64 6.95
C LEU A 144 -18.49 -7.36 6.87
N PRO A 145 -19.16 -7.09 5.73
CA PRO A 145 -20.05 -5.94 5.61
C PRO A 145 -21.04 -5.85 6.78
N TYR A 146 -21.16 -4.66 7.37
CA TYR A 146 -22.00 -4.38 8.55
C TYR A 146 -21.63 -5.16 9.82
N ASP A 147 -20.38 -5.55 9.97
CA ASP A 147 -19.91 -6.15 11.23
C ASP A 147 -19.97 -5.13 12.38
N VAL A 148 -20.01 -5.65 13.60
CA VAL A 148 -20.01 -4.82 14.82
C VAL A 148 -18.62 -4.55 15.37
N PHE A 149 -17.60 -5.07 14.69
CA PHE A 149 -16.19 -4.88 15.02
C PHE A 149 -15.55 -3.94 14.03
N SER A 150 -14.66 -3.08 14.53
CA SER A 150 -13.81 -2.24 13.68
C SER A 150 -12.56 -3.00 13.23
N PRO A 151 -11.96 -2.62 12.09
CA PRO A 151 -10.67 -3.13 11.64
C PRO A 151 -9.57 -2.92 12.69
N HIS A 152 -8.54 -3.77 12.65
CA HIS A 152 -7.36 -3.56 13.49
C HIS A 152 -6.63 -2.26 13.12
N GLN A 153 -5.99 -1.62 14.12
CA GLN A 153 -5.30 -0.33 13.89
C GLN A 153 -4.17 -0.44 12.86
N ASP A 154 -3.49 -1.57 12.76
CA ASP A 154 -2.47 -1.80 11.73
C ASP A 154 -3.06 -1.77 10.31
N ILE A 155 -4.28 -2.28 10.13
CA ILE A 155 -4.98 -2.24 8.84
C ILE A 155 -5.33 -0.79 8.50
N ILE A 156 -5.92 -0.05 9.44
CA ILE A 156 -6.23 1.38 9.25
C ILE A 156 -4.96 2.18 8.96
N SER A 157 -3.87 1.90 9.68
CA SER A 157 -2.55 2.51 9.45
C SER A 157 -2.07 2.27 8.01
N GLY A 158 -2.08 1.01 7.54
CA GLY A 158 -1.70 0.66 6.17
C GLY A 158 -2.58 1.32 5.10
N ARG A 159 -3.91 1.39 5.34
CA ARG A 159 -4.87 2.05 4.44
C ARG A 159 -4.61 3.54 4.34
N LEU A 160 -4.51 4.24 5.46
CA LEU A 160 -4.24 5.67 5.51
C LEU A 160 -2.89 6.02 4.86
N SER A 161 -1.86 5.22 5.13
CA SER A 161 -0.55 5.37 4.50
C SER A 161 -0.65 5.25 2.98
N THR A 162 -1.29 4.19 2.48
CA THR A 162 -1.43 3.97 1.04
C THR A 162 -2.24 5.08 0.39
N LEU A 163 -3.39 5.47 0.94
CA LEU A 163 -4.23 6.55 0.41
C LEU A 163 -3.50 7.91 0.41
N TYR A 164 -2.73 8.20 1.46
CA TYR A 164 -1.93 9.42 1.52
C TYR A 164 -0.85 9.44 0.43
N HIS A 165 -0.12 8.35 0.24
CA HIS A 165 0.93 8.26 -0.75
C HIS A 165 0.41 8.27 -2.20
N LEU A 166 -0.77 7.69 -2.46
CA LEU A 166 -1.33 7.60 -3.82
C LEU A 166 -1.40 8.93 -4.54
N THR A 167 -1.66 10.00 -3.83
CA THR A 167 -1.78 11.33 -4.41
C THR A 167 -0.46 11.95 -4.87
N GLY A 168 0.67 11.45 -4.36
CA GLY A 168 2.04 11.85 -4.74
C GLY A 168 2.75 10.87 -5.66
N ILE A 169 2.23 9.66 -5.82
CA ILE A 169 2.85 8.61 -6.63
C ILE A 169 2.72 8.97 -8.12
N ARG A 170 3.85 8.94 -8.81
CA ARG A 170 3.89 9.09 -10.28
C ARG A 170 4.18 7.78 -10.99
N HIS A 171 4.87 6.86 -10.32
CA HIS A 171 5.31 5.59 -10.89
C HIS A 171 5.30 4.51 -9.79
N GLY A 172 4.88 3.29 -10.13
CA GLY A 172 4.85 2.18 -9.18
C GLY A 172 3.70 1.22 -9.41
N ILE A 173 3.43 0.38 -8.42
CA ILE A 173 2.36 -0.60 -8.46
C ILE A 173 1.52 -0.55 -7.18
N LEU A 174 0.21 -0.49 -7.33
CA LEU A 174 -0.79 -0.65 -6.28
C LEU A 174 -1.51 -1.98 -6.46
N ILE A 175 -1.58 -2.78 -5.42
CA ILE A 175 -2.33 -4.03 -5.40
C ILE A 175 -3.53 -3.83 -4.47
N ILE A 176 -4.72 -4.24 -4.92
CA ILE A 176 -5.96 -3.99 -4.20
C ILE A 176 -6.97 -5.13 -4.40
N PRO A 177 -7.58 -5.67 -3.34
CA PRO A 177 -8.73 -6.56 -3.48
C PRO A 177 -9.93 -5.82 -4.07
N VAL A 178 -10.73 -6.50 -4.88
CA VAL A 178 -11.90 -5.89 -5.51
C VAL A 178 -12.92 -5.37 -4.48
N SER A 179 -13.08 -6.04 -3.35
CA SER A 179 -13.92 -5.59 -2.24
C SER A 179 -13.52 -4.21 -1.73
N THR A 180 -12.20 -3.96 -1.61
CA THR A 180 -11.66 -2.65 -1.21
C THR A 180 -11.77 -1.61 -2.32
N LEU A 181 -11.55 -1.99 -3.58
CA LEU A 181 -11.77 -1.12 -4.74
C LEU A 181 -13.19 -0.56 -4.80
N MET A 182 -14.17 -1.36 -4.35
CA MET A 182 -15.58 -0.99 -4.36
C MET A 182 -16.01 -0.13 -3.16
N GLN A 183 -15.18 0.07 -2.16
CA GLN A 183 -15.50 0.89 -1.00
C GLN A 183 -15.55 2.38 -1.35
N ARG A 184 -16.52 3.10 -0.75
CA ARG A 184 -16.50 4.56 -0.71
C ARG A 184 -15.53 5.00 0.38
N LEU A 185 -14.70 5.98 0.09
CA LEU A 185 -13.59 6.44 0.91
C LEU A 185 -13.85 7.85 1.44
N ALA A 186 -13.10 8.23 2.46
CA ALA A 186 -13.02 9.62 2.90
C ALA A 186 -12.54 10.51 1.74
N PRO A 187 -12.91 11.80 1.71
CA PRO A 187 -12.35 12.74 0.74
C PRO A 187 -10.83 12.91 0.94
N ARG A 188 -10.06 12.99 -0.16
CA ARG A 188 -8.60 13.24 -0.11
C ARG A 188 -8.24 14.45 0.74
N GLU A 189 -9.06 15.49 0.67
CA GLU A 189 -8.86 16.71 1.44
C GLU A 189 -8.83 16.47 2.95
N PHE A 190 -9.60 15.50 3.44
CA PHE A 190 -9.58 15.10 4.85
C PHE A 190 -8.19 14.59 5.26
N LEU A 191 -7.57 13.71 4.47
CA LEU A 191 -6.25 13.18 4.76
C LEU A 191 -5.19 14.29 4.78
N TYR A 192 -5.19 15.19 3.79
CA TYR A 192 -4.22 16.27 3.72
C TYR A 192 -4.34 17.27 4.86
N ARG A 193 -5.55 17.71 5.16
CA ARG A 193 -5.78 18.70 6.22
C ARG A 193 -5.46 18.17 7.61
N ASN A 194 -5.54 16.84 7.80
CA ASN A 194 -5.28 16.20 9.08
C ASN A 194 -3.88 15.55 9.15
N SER A 195 -3.03 15.77 8.15
CA SER A 195 -1.63 15.36 8.17
C SER A 195 -0.76 16.48 8.76
N LEU A 196 0.33 16.09 9.42
CA LEU A 196 1.31 17.01 9.99
C LEU A 196 2.71 16.43 9.80
N ILE A 197 3.63 17.27 9.34
CA ILE A 197 5.05 16.95 9.34
C ILE A 197 5.70 17.69 10.49
N MET A 198 6.41 16.97 11.37
CA MET A 198 7.24 17.57 12.43
C MET A 198 8.71 17.37 12.10
N ARG A 199 9.51 18.39 12.30
CA ARG A 199 10.96 18.37 12.02
C ARG A 199 11.77 18.76 13.25
N LYS A 200 12.95 18.20 13.35
CA LYS A 200 13.93 18.62 14.32
C LYS A 200 14.21 20.11 14.19
N GLY A 201 14.31 20.84 15.33
CA GLY A 201 14.50 22.29 15.38
C GLY A 201 13.22 23.12 15.25
N GLU A 202 12.07 22.50 15.00
CA GLU A 202 10.78 23.20 15.02
C GLU A 202 10.26 23.36 16.45
N ARG A 203 9.49 24.42 16.68
CA ARG A 203 8.82 24.63 17.96
C ARG A 203 7.58 23.78 18.07
N LEU A 204 7.40 23.16 19.23
CA LEU A 204 6.30 22.28 19.54
C LEU A 204 5.73 22.59 20.93
N ASP A 205 4.52 23.11 20.96
CA ASP A 205 3.73 23.21 22.20
C ASP A 205 3.10 21.84 22.49
N LEU A 206 3.52 21.21 23.60
CA LEU A 206 3.05 19.86 23.97
C LEU A 206 1.58 19.81 24.34
N ASP A 207 1.02 20.85 24.95
CA ASP A 207 -0.39 20.87 25.32
C ASP A 207 -1.27 21.03 24.07
N ALA A 208 -0.91 21.94 23.17
CA ALA A 208 -1.58 22.09 21.88
C ALA A 208 -1.43 20.82 21.02
N MET A 209 -0.27 20.17 21.04
CA MET A 209 -0.06 18.90 20.32
C MET A 209 -0.92 17.77 20.89
N ARG A 210 -1.05 17.68 22.20
CA ARG A 210 -1.92 16.69 22.85
C ARG A 210 -3.37 16.86 22.41
N GLU A 211 -3.90 18.09 22.44
CA GLU A 211 -5.26 18.38 21.96
C GLU A 211 -5.43 18.03 20.47
N ARG A 212 -4.41 18.31 19.66
CA ARG A 212 -4.40 17.97 18.24
C ARG A 212 -4.39 16.45 18.00
N LEU A 213 -3.59 15.69 18.77
CA LEU A 213 -3.53 14.24 18.68
C LEU A 213 -4.86 13.61 19.10
N ASP A 214 -5.44 14.05 20.22
CA ASP A 214 -6.76 13.61 20.67
C ASP A 214 -7.83 13.88 19.59
N SER A 215 -7.83 15.08 18.98
CA SER A 215 -8.75 15.45 17.91
C SER A 215 -8.53 14.63 16.63
N ALA A 216 -7.30 14.26 16.32
CA ALA A 216 -6.94 13.39 15.20
C ALA A 216 -7.26 11.91 15.47
N GLY A 217 -7.71 11.58 16.68
CA GLY A 217 -8.16 10.24 17.07
C GLY A 217 -7.10 9.36 17.70
N TYR A 218 -5.94 9.92 18.03
CA TYR A 218 -4.92 9.22 18.80
C TYR A 218 -5.35 9.01 20.25
N ARG A 219 -4.91 7.92 20.84
CA ARG A 219 -5.23 7.54 22.24
C ARG A 219 -4.05 7.86 23.16
N CYS A 220 -4.30 8.68 24.17
CA CYS A 220 -3.31 8.94 25.21
C CYS A 220 -3.17 7.73 26.15
N VAL A 221 -1.96 7.20 26.27
CA VAL A 221 -1.66 6.00 27.06
C VAL A 221 -0.45 6.24 27.98
N SER A 222 -0.24 5.34 28.95
CA SER A 222 0.96 5.38 29.80
C SER A 222 2.22 4.88 29.08
N GLN A 223 2.07 3.99 28.12
CA GLN A 223 3.15 3.40 27.32
C GLN A 223 2.63 3.09 25.91
N VAL A 224 3.34 3.55 24.89
CA VAL A 224 2.97 3.37 23.48
C VAL A 224 3.32 1.96 23.03
N MET A 225 2.33 1.23 22.51
CA MET A 225 2.45 -0.15 22.06
C MET A 225 1.86 -0.38 20.66
N GLU A 226 0.83 0.38 20.26
CA GLU A 226 0.08 0.19 19.03
C GLU A 226 0.00 1.48 18.21
N HIS A 227 -0.29 1.36 16.91
CA HIS A 227 -0.57 2.50 16.05
C HIS A 227 -1.71 3.36 16.64
N GLY A 228 -1.61 4.68 16.49
CA GLY A 228 -2.60 5.61 16.99
C GLY A 228 -2.52 5.86 18.50
N GLU A 229 -1.43 5.48 19.16
CA GLU A 229 -1.16 5.78 20.57
C GLU A 229 -0.10 6.85 20.73
N PHE A 230 -0.23 7.64 21.82
CA PHE A 230 0.80 8.58 22.25
C PHE A 230 0.89 8.66 23.78
N ALA A 231 2.04 9.08 24.28
CA ALA A 231 2.29 9.32 25.70
C ALA A 231 3.16 10.57 25.89
N VAL A 232 2.79 11.44 26.84
CA VAL A 232 3.57 12.63 27.20
C VAL A 232 4.18 12.43 28.59
N ARG A 233 5.50 12.61 28.72
CA ARG A 233 6.25 12.45 29.98
C ARG A 233 7.30 13.56 30.14
N GLY A 234 6.95 14.61 30.82
CA GLY A 234 7.80 15.81 30.94
C GLY A 234 8.00 16.44 29.55
N SER A 235 9.25 16.54 29.10
CA SER A 235 9.61 17.06 27.77
C SER A 235 9.58 15.99 26.66
N LEU A 236 9.16 14.76 26.96
CA LEU A 236 9.12 13.66 26.00
C LEU A 236 7.71 13.43 25.46
N LEU A 237 7.58 13.32 24.15
CA LEU A 237 6.41 12.84 23.45
C LEU A 237 6.75 11.53 22.74
N ASP A 238 6.22 10.42 23.24
CA ASP A 238 6.26 9.13 22.56
C ASP A 238 4.97 8.99 21.74
N LEU A 239 5.08 8.56 20.48
CA LEU A 239 3.90 8.33 19.64
C LEU A 239 4.17 7.23 18.59
N PHE A 240 3.10 6.50 18.21
CA PHE A 240 3.14 5.57 17.11
C PHE A 240 2.22 6.08 15.99
N PRO A 241 2.79 6.83 15.01
CA PRO A 241 1.99 7.42 13.94
C PRO A 241 1.36 6.37 13.04
N MET A 242 0.16 6.66 12.54
CA MET A 242 -0.39 5.91 11.42
C MET A 242 0.52 6.06 10.20
N GLY A 243 0.69 4.98 9.46
CA GLY A 243 1.56 4.93 8.28
C GLY A 243 3.05 4.77 8.58
N SER A 244 3.44 4.69 9.84
CA SER A 244 4.83 4.45 10.21
C SER A 244 5.06 2.98 10.58
N ASP A 245 6.28 2.50 10.34
CA ASP A 245 6.68 1.16 10.73
C ASP A 245 7.15 1.06 12.17
N MET A 246 7.59 2.16 12.76
CA MET A 246 8.14 2.23 14.11
C MET A 246 7.53 3.38 14.88
N PRO A 247 7.40 3.27 16.21
CA PRO A 247 7.05 4.41 17.05
C PRO A 247 8.24 5.36 17.20
N TYR A 248 7.93 6.62 17.50
CA TYR A 248 8.89 7.69 17.67
C TYR A 248 8.87 8.28 19.06
N ARG A 249 10.04 8.67 19.52
CA ARG A 249 10.28 9.48 20.72
C ARG A 249 10.81 10.84 20.30
N ILE A 250 10.08 11.87 20.65
CA ILE A 250 10.43 13.27 20.41
C ILE A 250 10.86 13.86 21.74
N ASP A 251 12.07 14.35 21.82
CA ASP A 251 12.63 15.03 23.01
C ASP A 251 12.67 16.51 22.74
N LEU A 252 12.16 17.31 23.67
CA LEU A 252 12.13 18.76 23.56
C LEU A 252 13.13 19.38 24.53
N PHE A 253 13.82 20.38 24.03
CA PHE A 253 14.57 21.33 24.85
C PHE A 253 13.76 22.63 24.92
N ASP A 254 13.14 22.88 26.08
CA ASP A 254 12.14 23.93 26.27
C ASP A 254 10.91 23.68 25.36
N ASP A 255 10.72 24.48 24.32
CA ASP A 255 9.65 24.35 23.32
C ASP A 255 10.17 23.95 21.92
N GLU A 256 11.45 23.57 21.77
CA GLU A 256 12.07 23.18 20.50
C GLU A 256 12.33 21.69 20.45
N ILE A 257 12.04 21.05 19.31
CA ILE A 257 12.34 19.63 19.07
C ILE A 257 13.86 19.45 18.95
N ASP A 258 14.49 18.94 20.03
CA ASP A 258 15.92 18.67 20.08
C ASP A 258 16.27 17.39 19.31
N SER A 259 15.49 16.34 19.50
CA SER A 259 15.72 15.08 18.79
C SER A 259 14.42 14.32 18.51
N ILE A 260 14.44 13.59 17.38
CA ILE A 260 13.41 12.62 17.00
C ILE A 260 14.11 11.27 16.80
N LYS A 261 13.65 10.22 17.51
CA LYS A 261 14.23 8.88 17.43
C LYS A 261 13.15 7.82 17.31
N THR A 262 13.37 6.79 16.52
CA THR A 262 12.57 5.57 16.61
C THR A 262 12.87 4.82 17.88
N PHE A 263 11.96 4.00 18.36
CA PHE A 263 12.20 3.11 19.49
C PHE A 263 11.52 1.75 19.31
N GLU A 264 12.06 0.73 19.98
CA GLU A 264 11.48 -0.60 20.01
C GLU A 264 10.33 -0.67 21.01
N ILE A 265 9.22 -1.28 20.58
CA ILE A 265 8.00 -1.41 21.41
C ILE A 265 8.27 -2.24 22.67
N GLU A 266 8.96 -3.38 22.52
CA GLU A 266 9.18 -4.32 23.63
C GLU A 266 10.16 -3.78 24.67
N THR A 267 11.26 -3.19 24.24
CA THR A 267 12.32 -2.70 25.13
C THR A 267 12.16 -1.23 25.52
N GLN A 268 11.35 -0.48 24.79
CA GLN A 268 11.19 0.98 24.90
C GLN A 268 12.50 1.77 24.74
N ARG A 269 13.50 1.17 24.07
CA ARG A 269 14.80 1.80 23.83
C ARG A 269 14.82 2.46 22.47
N SER A 270 15.36 3.67 22.44
CA SER A 270 15.57 4.40 21.19
C SER A 270 16.61 3.68 20.32
N VAL A 271 16.36 3.65 19.00
CA VAL A 271 17.18 2.91 18.01
C VAL A 271 17.87 3.89 17.06
N GLU A 272 17.13 4.59 16.21
CA GLU A 272 17.67 5.43 15.15
C GLU A 272 17.18 6.88 15.29
N SER A 273 18.01 7.83 14.85
CA SER A 273 17.64 9.25 14.81
C SER A 273 17.07 9.60 13.44
N CYS A 274 16.00 10.43 13.44
CA CYS A 274 15.31 10.91 12.25
C CYS A 274 15.29 12.44 12.25
N GLU A 275 15.28 13.06 11.07
CA GLU A 275 15.17 14.51 10.91
C GLU A 275 13.71 14.99 10.90
N SER A 276 12.79 14.12 10.50
CA SER A 276 11.36 14.44 10.43
C SER A 276 10.48 13.20 10.55
N ILE A 277 9.23 13.42 10.97
CA ILE A 277 8.17 12.42 10.95
C ILE A 277 6.92 12.98 10.30
N ASN A 278 6.16 12.10 9.65
CA ASN A 278 4.85 12.41 9.10
C ASN A 278 3.76 11.80 9.98
N LEU A 279 2.80 12.61 10.37
CA LEU A 279 1.68 12.21 11.22
C LEU A 279 0.41 12.21 10.39
N LEU A 280 -0.21 11.06 10.22
CA LEU A 280 -1.53 10.90 9.60
C LEU A 280 -2.63 10.86 10.67
N PRO A 281 -3.90 11.13 10.34
CA PRO A 281 -5.00 10.94 11.28
C PRO A 281 -5.08 9.48 11.73
N ALA A 282 -5.54 9.22 12.97
CA ALA A 282 -5.63 7.86 13.49
C ALA A 282 -6.88 7.10 13.00
N ARG A 283 -7.73 7.72 12.18
CA ARG A 283 -9.01 7.16 11.68
C ARG A 283 -9.29 7.65 10.27
N GLU A 284 -10.10 6.90 9.53
CA GLU A 284 -10.57 7.26 8.19
C GLU A 284 -11.71 8.32 8.22
N PHE A 285 -12.13 8.79 9.40
CA PHE A 285 -13.20 9.79 9.59
C PHE A 285 -12.86 10.75 10.75
N PRO A 286 -13.35 12.00 10.68
CA PRO A 286 -13.16 12.98 11.76
C PRO A 286 -14.16 12.76 12.92
N LEU A 287 -13.76 13.16 14.14
CA LEU A 287 -14.64 13.10 15.31
C LEU A 287 -14.66 14.43 16.12
N HIS A 288 -14.15 15.52 15.53
CA HIS A 288 -14.25 16.84 16.13
C HIS A 288 -15.70 17.35 16.11
N GLU A 289 -15.99 18.37 16.87
CA GLU A 289 -17.36 18.89 17.12
C GLU A 289 -18.17 19.16 15.85
N GLU A 290 -17.54 19.70 14.80
CA GLU A 290 -18.21 19.97 13.53
C GLU A 290 -18.59 18.69 12.79
N ALA A 291 -17.72 17.68 12.80
CA ALA A 291 -18.00 16.38 12.20
C ALA A 291 -19.11 15.64 12.95
N VAL A 292 -19.13 15.71 14.29
CA VAL A 292 -20.23 15.16 15.09
C VAL A 292 -21.54 15.88 14.81
N ARG A 293 -21.52 17.22 14.61
CA ARG A 293 -22.72 17.96 14.19
C ARG A 293 -23.23 17.53 12.80
N LEU A 294 -22.32 17.32 11.86
CA LEU A 294 -22.65 16.82 10.51
C LEU A 294 -23.21 15.40 10.58
N PHE A 295 -22.55 14.51 11.31
CA PHE A 295 -23.02 13.15 11.56
C PHE A 295 -24.45 13.14 12.09
N ARG A 296 -24.74 13.92 13.16
CA ARG A 296 -26.08 14.02 13.75
C ARG A 296 -27.13 14.52 12.73
N LYS A 297 -26.78 15.49 11.92
CA LYS A 297 -27.66 16.01 10.86
C LYS A 297 -27.96 14.93 9.82
N GLN A 298 -26.93 14.27 9.33
CA GLN A 298 -27.05 13.23 8.29
C GLN A 298 -27.77 11.99 8.83
N PHE A 299 -27.48 11.58 10.07
CA PHE A 299 -28.16 10.47 10.73
C PHE A 299 -29.67 10.68 10.78
N ARG A 300 -30.11 11.86 11.27
CA ARG A 300 -31.55 12.22 11.32
C ARG A 300 -32.21 12.31 9.96
N ALA A 301 -31.46 12.65 8.92
CA ALA A 301 -31.98 12.74 7.56
C ALA A 301 -32.16 11.36 6.89
N ARG A 302 -31.38 10.36 7.33
CA ARG A 302 -31.34 9.03 6.70
C ARG A 302 -32.09 7.94 7.45
N PHE A 303 -32.21 8.08 8.77
CA PHE A 303 -32.85 7.08 9.61
C PHE A 303 -34.13 7.65 10.24
N GLU A 304 -35.21 6.86 10.14
CA GLU A 304 -36.48 7.21 10.74
C GLU A 304 -36.54 6.87 12.25
N GLY A 305 -37.34 7.57 13.01
CA GLY A 305 -37.58 7.35 14.42
C GLY A 305 -36.81 8.28 15.36
N ASP A 306 -36.76 7.93 16.66
CA ASP A 306 -36.00 8.70 17.66
C ASP A 306 -34.52 8.37 17.60
N PRO A 307 -33.65 9.32 17.23
CA PRO A 307 -32.21 9.07 17.17
C PRO A 307 -31.61 8.64 18.50
N GLN A 308 -32.20 9.06 19.62
CA GLN A 308 -31.72 8.71 20.96
C GLN A 308 -31.89 7.22 21.28
N GLY A 309 -32.75 6.51 20.54
CA GLY A 309 -32.87 5.06 20.60
C GLY A 309 -31.66 4.31 20.02
N SER A 310 -30.87 4.96 19.15
CA SER A 310 -29.69 4.35 18.55
C SER A 310 -28.44 4.48 19.43
N THR A 311 -27.75 3.35 19.66
CA THR A 311 -26.45 3.32 20.35
C THR A 311 -25.39 4.09 19.56
N ILE A 312 -25.36 3.91 18.24
CA ILE A 312 -24.42 4.60 17.36
C ILE A 312 -24.58 6.13 17.44
N TYR A 313 -25.82 6.62 17.43
CA TYR A 313 -26.07 8.06 17.52
C TYR A 313 -25.64 8.65 18.87
N ARG A 314 -25.92 7.95 19.96
CA ARG A 314 -25.50 8.39 21.30
C ARG A 314 -24.00 8.40 21.45
N ASP A 315 -23.36 7.28 21.16
CA ASP A 315 -21.90 7.12 21.32
C ASP A 315 -21.15 8.18 20.52
N VAL A 316 -21.43 8.31 19.20
CA VAL A 316 -20.80 9.35 18.37
C VAL A 316 -21.11 10.75 18.87
N SER A 317 -22.33 10.99 19.38
CA SER A 317 -22.70 12.30 19.96
C SER A 317 -21.92 12.68 21.22
N GLU A 318 -21.42 11.67 21.94
CA GLU A 318 -20.58 11.81 23.14
C GLU A 318 -19.08 11.74 22.82
N GLY A 319 -18.72 11.65 21.53
CA GLY A 319 -17.33 11.52 21.09
C GLY A 319 -16.76 10.10 21.27
N ILE A 320 -17.61 9.12 21.55
CA ILE A 320 -17.24 7.71 21.69
C ILE A 320 -17.27 7.04 20.31
N VAL A 321 -16.29 6.20 20.02
CA VAL A 321 -16.18 5.43 18.78
C VAL A 321 -16.78 4.03 19.00
N PRO A 322 -17.99 3.75 18.51
CA PRO A 322 -18.55 2.41 18.58
C PRO A 322 -17.88 1.49 17.58
N GLY A 323 -17.74 0.19 17.89
CA GLY A 323 -17.20 -0.77 16.94
C GLY A 323 -18.03 -0.84 15.66
N GLY A 324 -17.38 -1.02 14.48
CA GLY A 324 -18.00 -1.03 13.14
C GLY A 324 -18.50 0.33 12.66
N ILE A 325 -17.97 1.42 13.23
CA ILE A 325 -18.32 2.79 12.84
C ILE A 325 -17.91 3.10 11.38
N GLU A 326 -16.98 2.36 10.81
CA GLU A 326 -16.51 2.46 9.44
C GLU A 326 -17.67 2.34 8.44
N TYR A 327 -18.69 1.55 8.76
CA TYR A 327 -19.92 1.42 7.95
C TYR A 327 -20.87 2.62 8.06
N TYR A 328 -20.48 3.67 8.81
CA TYR A 328 -21.18 4.95 8.88
C TYR A 328 -20.34 6.10 8.34
N LEU A 329 -19.21 5.81 7.69
CA LEU A 329 -18.29 6.80 7.12
C LEU A 329 -19.00 7.90 6.31
N PRO A 330 -20.00 7.61 5.45
CA PRO A 330 -20.70 8.65 4.70
C PRO A 330 -21.44 9.68 5.54
N LEU A 331 -21.67 9.41 6.83
CA LEU A 331 -22.36 10.36 7.72
C LEU A 331 -21.41 11.46 8.26
N PHE A 332 -20.10 11.28 8.12
CA PHE A 332 -19.10 12.23 8.61
C PHE A 332 -18.65 13.24 7.54
N PHE A 333 -19.11 13.06 6.29
CA PHE A 333 -18.72 13.91 5.16
C PHE A 333 -19.93 14.36 4.36
N ASP A 334 -19.87 15.53 3.72
CA ASP A 334 -20.92 15.96 2.78
C ASP A 334 -20.97 15.06 1.55
N THR A 335 -19.80 14.60 1.09
CA THR A 335 -19.63 13.64 -0.01
C THR A 335 -18.48 12.70 0.29
N THR A 336 -18.58 11.44 -0.15
CA THR A 336 -17.49 10.47 -0.14
C THR A 336 -16.81 10.45 -1.50
N GLU A 337 -15.57 10.01 -1.54
CA GLU A 337 -14.81 9.72 -2.75
C GLU A 337 -14.68 8.20 -2.96
N THR A 338 -14.08 7.80 -4.07
CA THR A 338 -13.73 6.42 -4.43
C THR A 338 -12.23 6.33 -4.66
N LEU A 339 -11.68 5.11 -4.79
CA LEU A 339 -10.27 4.98 -5.13
C LEU A 339 -9.92 5.72 -6.43
N TYR A 340 -10.83 5.76 -7.40
CA TYR A 340 -10.60 6.43 -8.70
C TYR A 340 -10.33 7.93 -8.58
N ASP A 341 -10.80 8.55 -7.50
CA ASP A 341 -10.54 9.96 -7.20
C ASP A 341 -9.12 10.18 -6.64
N TYR A 342 -8.49 9.14 -6.10
CA TYR A 342 -7.11 9.14 -5.57
C TYR A 342 -6.05 8.79 -6.63
N LEU A 343 -6.45 8.17 -7.75
CA LEU A 343 -5.51 7.68 -8.75
C LEU A 343 -4.86 8.83 -9.53
N PRO A 344 -3.56 8.73 -9.84
CA PRO A 344 -2.90 9.69 -10.71
C PRO A 344 -3.43 9.62 -12.16
N GLU A 345 -3.19 10.69 -12.92
CA GLU A 345 -3.68 10.82 -14.31
C GLU A 345 -3.18 9.69 -15.21
N VAL A 346 -1.90 9.30 -15.05
CA VAL A 346 -1.31 8.18 -15.80
C VAL A 346 -1.44 6.91 -14.97
N THR A 347 -2.54 6.20 -15.19
CA THR A 347 -2.83 4.93 -14.51
C THR A 347 -3.29 3.88 -15.51
N THR A 348 -2.82 2.64 -15.35
CA THR A 348 -3.31 1.46 -16.07
C THR A 348 -3.86 0.45 -15.07
N LEU A 349 -5.08 -0.03 -15.31
CA LEU A 349 -5.71 -1.07 -14.48
C LEU A 349 -5.30 -2.46 -14.98
N VAL A 350 -5.07 -3.38 -14.05
CA VAL A 350 -4.87 -4.81 -14.34
C VAL A 350 -5.90 -5.59 -13.53
N MET A 351 -6.87 -6.17 -14.21
CA MET A 351 -7.91 -6.99 -13.58
C MET A 351 -7.50 -8.46 -13.65
N LEU A 352 -7.29 -9.07 -12.49
CA LEU A 352 -6.94 -10.49 -12.41
C LEU A 352 -8.18 -11.37 -12.64
N ASP A 353 -7.94 -12.59 -13.09
CA ASP A 353 -8.98 -13.60 -13.27
C ASP A 353 -9.74 -13.83 -11.96
N GLY A 354 -11.07 -13.91 -12.02
CA GLY A 354 -11.93 -14.06 -10.86
C GLY A 354 -12.24 -12.77 -10.07
N ALA A 355 -11.54 -11.66 -10.29
CA ALA A 355 -11.77 -10.43 -9.52
C ALA A 355 -13.18 -9.83 -9.76
N GLU A 356 -13.69 -9.85 -10.99
CA GLU A 356 -15.04 -9.35 -11.28
C GLU A 356 -16.11 -10.19 -10.60
N ALA A 357 -16.00 -11.53 -10.66
CA ALA A 357 -16.92 -12.44 -10.00
C ALA A 357 -16.86 -12.31 -8.46
N ALA A 358 -15.68 -12.09 -7.90
CA ALA A 358 -15.53 -11.82 -6.47
C ALA A 358 -16.21 -10.50 -6.06
N GLY A 359 -16.14 -9.46 -6.91
CA GLY A 359 -16.84 -8.19 -6.68
C GLY A 359 -18.37 -8.36 -6.69
N GLU A 360 -18.91 -9.12 -7.63
CA GLU A 360 -20.35 -9.44 -7.67
C GLU A 360 -20.80 -10.20 -6.42
N SER A 361 -20.03 -11.22 -6.01
CA SER A 361 -20.29 -11.99 -4.79
C SER A 361 -20.20 -11.13 -3.53
N PHE A 362 -19.26 -10.17 -3.48
CA PHE A 362 -19.15 -9.22 -2.37
C PHE A 362 -20.41 -8.33 -2.24
N LEU A 363 -20.92 -7.80 -3.35
CA LEU A 363 -22.16 -7.00 -3.34
C LEU A 363 -23.39 -7.82 -2.94
N GLU A 364 -23.50 -9.04 -3.44
CA GLU A 364 -24.57 -9.96 -3.05
C GLU A 364 -24.54 -10.20 -1.53
N GLN A 365 -23.38 -10.52 -0.98
CA GLN A 365 -23.20 -10.71 0.46
C GLN A 365 -23.52 -9.45 1.26
N ALA A 366 -23.10 -8.26 0.79
CA ALA A 366 -23.43 -7.00 1.43
C ALA A 366 -24.95 -6.75 1.43
N GLY A 367 -25.63 -7.05 0.32
CA GLY A 367 -27.07 -6.95 0.18
C GLY A 367 -27.82 -7.89 1.13
N GLU A 368 -27.43 -9.16 1.21
CA GLU A 368 -28.04 -10.15 2.12
C GLU A 368 -27.90 -9.71 3.59
N ARG A 369 -26.71 -9.26 3.99
CA ARG A 369 -26.44 -8.79 5.36
C ARG A 369 -27.22 -7.52 5.69
N TYR A 370 -27.39 -6.62 4.71
CA TYR A 370 -28.23 -5.44 4.84
C TYR A 370 -29.70 -5.84 5.06
N GLU A 371 -30.26 -6.69 4.22
CA GLU A 371 -31.66 -7.15 4.36
C GLU A 371 -31.92 -7.82 5.72
N ALA A 372 -30.94 -8.58 6.23
CA ALA A 372 -31.06 -9.22 7.55
C ALA A 372 -31.08 -8.22 8.72
N ARG A 373 -30.50 -7.02 8.56
CA ARG A 373 -30.27 -6.05 9.65
C ARG A 373 -30.98 -4.70 9.48
N ARG A 374 -31.53 -4.39 8.31
CA ARG A 374 -32.11 -3.06 8.00
C ARG A 374 -33.25 -2.60 8.93
N HIS A 375 -33.84 -3.51 9.70
CA HIS A 375 -34.91 -3.21 10.65
C HIS A 375 -34.41 -3.02 12.09
N ASP A 376 -33.09 -3.10 12.33
CA ASP A 376 -32.50 -2.86 13.64
C ASP A 376 -32.62 -1.38 14.00
N ARG A 377 -33.36 -1.07 15.05
CA ARG A 377 -33.57 0.31 15.53
C ARG A 377 -32.49 0.80 16.48
N GLU A 378 -31.81 -0.11 17.17
CA GLU A 378 -30.72 0.24 18.07
C GLU A 378 -29.44 0.51 17.27
N ARG A 379 -29.29 -0.19 16.15
CA ARG A 379 -28.14 -0.04 15.26
C ARG A 379 -28.58 0.02 13.78
N PRO A 380 -29.28 1.11 13.38
CA PRO A 380 -29.71 1.27 12.01
C PRO A 380 -28.51 1.41 11.08
N ILE A 381 -28.52 0.73 9.93
CA ILE A 381 -27.41 0.65 8.99
C ILE A 381 -27.75 1.35 7.67
N LEU A 382 -26.70 1.90 7.02
CA LEU A 382 -26.84 2.50 5.70
C LEU A 382 -27.05 1.45 4.60
N PRO A 383 -27.78 1.75 3.52
CA PRO A 383 -27.91 0.83 2.40
C PRO A 383 -26.56 0.63 1.67
N PRO A 384 -26.38 -0.51 0.97
CA PRO A 384 -25.09 -0.87 0.35
C PRO A 384 -24.55 0.18 -0.62
N ASP A 385 -25.40 0.84 -1.41
CA ASP A 385 -25.05 1.88 -2.37
C ASP A 385 -24.46 3.15 -1.72
N ALA A 386 -24.76 3.38 -0.44
CA ALA A 386 -24.12 4.45 0.32
C ALA A 386 -22.68 4.14 0.73
N LEU A 387 -22.29 2.86 0.77
CA LEU A 387 -20.99 2.39 1.26
C LEU A 387 -20.09 1.85 0.16
N PHE A 388 -20.69 1.31 -0.89
CA PHE A 388 -20.00 0.63 -1.98
C PHE A 388 -20.46 1.15 -3.33
N ILE A 389 -19.59 1.12 -4.33
CA ILE A 389 -19.95 1.31 -5.72
C ILE A 389 -20.53 0.00 -6.27
N ASP A 390 -21.57 0.10 -7.09
CA ASP A 390 -22.17 -1.08 -7.73
C ASP A 390 -21.37 -1.54 -8.96
N SER A 391 -21.75 -2.69 -9.53
CA SER A 391 -21.09 -3.24 -10.72
C SER A 391 -21.20 -2.33 -11.95
N GLY A 392 -22.24 -1.53 -12.06
CA GLY A 392 -22.41 -0.55 -13.15
C GLY A 392 -21.48 0.66 -13.00
N GLU A 393 -21.38 1.19 -11.77
CA GLU A 393 -20.43 2.25 -11.43
C GLU A 393 -19.00 1.76 -11.65
N LEU A 394 -18.66 0.54 -11.15
CA LEU A 394 -17.35 -0.09 -11.32
C LEU A 394 -16.97 -0.18 -12.81
N LEU A 395 -17.87 -0.68 -13.65
CA LEU A 395 -17.65 -0.76 -15.10
C LEU A 395 -17.46 0.63 -15.72
N THR A 396 -18.22 1.62 -15.27
CA THR A 396 -18.15 3.01 -15.77
C THR A 396 -16.81 3.65 -15.41
N PHE A 397 -16.33 3.46 -14.19
CA PHE A 397 -15.04 3.96 -13.74
C PHE A 397 -13.90 3.26 -14.47
N ASN A 398 -13.93 1.94 -14.57
CA ASN A 398 -12.89 1.15 -15.25
C ASN A 398 -12.70 1.55 -16.72
N ARG A 399 -13.77 1.93 -17.43
CA ARG A 399 -13.71 2.37 -18.84
C ARG A 399 -12.92 3.66 -19.06
N ARG A 400 -12.64 4.43 -18.02
CA ARG A 400 -11.85 5.67 -18.11
C ARG A 400 -10.36 5.40 -18.26
N TYR A 401 -9.91 4.20 -17.91
CA TYR A 401 -8.51 3.82 -17.87
C TYR A 401 -8.15 2.76 -18.93
N PRO A 402 -6.90 2.77 -19.43
CA PRO A 402 -6.35 1.60 -20.10
C PRO A 402 -6.42 0.40 -19.15
N MET A 403 -6.80 -0.77 -19.68
CA MET A 403 -6.99 -1.96 -18.84
C MET A 403 -6.34 -3.20 -19.45
N VAL A 404 -5.67 -3.96 -18.62
CA VAL A 404 -5.25 -5.33 -18.88
C VAL A 404 -6.19 -6.29 -18.16
N ARG A 405 -6.67 -7.31 -18.87
CA ARG A 405 -7.36 -8.47 -18.26
C ARG A 405 -6.42 -9.66 -18.29
N VAL A 406 -6.16 -10.23 -17.14
CA VAL A 406 -5.39 -11.47 -17.04
C VAL A 406 -6.37 -12.64 -17.11
N GLU A 407 -6.23 -13.49 -18.13
CA GLU A 407 -7.11 -14.62 -18.38
C GLU A 407 -6.33 -15.92 -18.23
N THR A 408 -6.68 -16.73 -17.24
CA THR A 408 -6.01 -18.01 -16.99
C THR A 408 -6.55 -19.13 -17.88
N LEU A 409 -7.85 -19.14 -18.16
CA LEU A 409 -8.54 -20.27 -18.82
C LEU A 409 -9.49 -19.91 -19.96
N ARG A 410 -9.79 -18.65 -20.22
CA ARG A 410 -10.75 -18.24 -21.27
C ARG A 410 -10.07 -17.93 -22.59
N GLN A 411 -10.69 -18.40 -23.66
CA GLN A 411 -10.43 -17.83 -24.99
C GLN A 411 -11.22 -16.51 -25.06
N PRO A 412 -10.57 -15.37 -25.33
CA PRO A 412 -11.25 -14.09 -25.43
C PRO A 412 -12.21 -14.07 -26.62
N ASP A 413 -13.33 -13.38 -26.45
CA ASP A 413 -14.32 -13.14 -27.52
C ASP A 413 -13.74 -12.38 -28.73
N LYS A 414 -12.55 -11.77 -28.58
CA LYS A 414 -11.84 -11.01 -29.61
C LYS A 414 -10.35 -11.38 -29.61
N PRO A 415 -9.90 -12.27 -30.50
CA PRO A 415 -8.51 -12.72 -30.59
C PRO A 415 -7.50 -11.59 -30.90
N ASP A 416 -7.93 -10.50 -31.54
CA ASP A 416 -7.06 -9.39 -31.97
C ASP A 416 -6.49 -8.54 -30.81
N ARG A 417 -6.96 -8.75 -29.59
CA ARG A 417 -6.54 -8.03 -28.36
C ARG A 417 -5.98 -8.96 -27.29
N LEU A 418 -5.53 -10.15 -27.69
CA LEU A 418 -4.87 -11.11 -26.81
C LEU A 418 -3.37 -11.12 -27.04
N VAL A 419 -2.59 -10.81 -26.02
CA VAL A 419 -1.15 -11.07 -25.97
C VAL A 419 -0.92 -12.38 -25.24
N ARG A 420 -0.27 -13.34 -25.91
CA ARG A 420 0.15 -14.60 -25.30
C ARG A 420 1.64 -14.55 -25.05
N TYR A 421 2.01 -14.85 -23.81
CA TYR A 421 3.41 -14.92 -23.43
C TYR A 421 3.92 -16.36 -23.56
N ASP A 422 5.16 -16.52 -23.98
CA ASP A 422 5.77 -17.83 -24.10
C ASP A 422 6.39 -18.27 -22.77
N THR A 423 5.50 -18.56 -21.81
CA THR A 423 5.85 -19.05 -20.48
C THR A 423 5.23 -20.41 -20.21
N ALA A 424 5.84 -21.17 -19.28
CA ALA A 424 5.37 -22.47 -18.85
C ALA A 424 5.72 -22.73 -17.38
N LEU A 425 5.11 -23.77 -16.79
CA LEU A 425 5.58 -24.33 -15.53
C LEU A 425 6.83 -25.21 -15.76
N PRO A 426 7.72 -25.36 -14.75
CA PRO A 426 8.89 -26.25 -14.83
C PRO A 426 8.57 -27.74 -15.07
N GLY A 427 7.28 -28.12 -14.98
CA GLY A 427 6.83 -29.50 -15.09
C GLY A 427 6.90 -30.28 -13.76
N ASP A 428 6.69 -31.60 -13.82
CA ASP A 428 6.78 -32.48 -12.63
C ASP A 428 8.24 -32.81 -12.33
N LEU A 429 8.86 -31.96 -11.49
CA LEU A 429 10.25 -32.12 -11.03
C LEU A 429 10.34 -32.78 -9.64
N LYS A 430 9.24 -33.29 -9.09
CA LYS A 430 9.19 -33.87 -7.74
C LYS A 430 10.22 -34.97 -7.56
N MET A 431 11.04 -34.83 -6.53
CA MET A 431 11.99 -35.85 -6.12
C MET A 431 11.28 -37.03 -5.46
N ARG A 432 11.43 -38.22 -6.05
CA ARG A 432 10.77 -39.45 -5.57
C ARG A 432 11.73 -40.25 -4.68
N GLN A 433 11.74 -40.00 -3.39
CA GLN A 433 12.66 -40.60 -2.41
C GLN A 433 12.78 -42.14 -2.47
N ARG A 434 11.79 -42.86 -3.02
CA ARG A 434 11.77 -44.33 -3.16
C ARG A 434 12.17 -44.84 -4.54
N ALA A 435 12.51 -43.95 -5.48
CA ALA A 435 12.95 -44.34 -6.82
C ALA A 435 14.46 -44.68 -6.82
N GLU A 436 14.90 -45.53 -7.73
CA GLU A 436 16.34 -45.83 -7.92
C GLU A 436 17.16 -44.56 -8.25
N GLN A 437 16.51 -43.58 -8.92
CA GLN A 437 17.10 -42.29 -9.25
C GLN A 437 16.11 -41.16 -8.84
N PRO A 438 16.14 -40.73 -7.58
CA PRO A 438 15.17 -39.75 -7.06
C PRO A 438 15.10 -38.43 -7.83
N ALA A 439 16.23 -37.96 -8.36
CA ALA A 439 16.37 -36.68 -9.04
C ALA A 439 16.36 -36.78 -10.59
N ALA A 440 16.04 -37.94 -11.17
CA ALA A 440 16.10 -38.14 -12.61
C ALA A 440 15.25 -37.10 -13.41
N PRO A 441 14.03 -36.71 -13.01
CA PRO A 441 13.28 -35.67 -13.72
C PRO A 441 14.00 -34.31 -13.70
N LEU A 442 14.54 -33.90 -12.55
CA LEU A 442 15.29 -32.65 -12.41
C LEU A 442 16.57 -32.65 -13.25
N GLN A 443 17.34 -33.75 -13.20
CA GLN A 443 18.54 -33.90 -14.02
C GLN A 443 18.24 -33.88 -15.52
N ALA A 444 17.15 -34.50 -15.94
CA ALA A 444 16.69 -34.45 -17.33
C ALA A 444 16.30 -33.03 -17.74
N PHE A 445 15.58 -32.31 -16.89
CA PHE A 445 15.24 -30.91 -17.11
C PHE A 445 16.49 -30.04 -17.29
N LEU A 446 17.44 -30.10 -16.36
CA LEU A 446 18.68 -29.31 -16.41
C LEU A 446 19.52 -29.58 -17.65
N ARG A 447 19.56 -30.85 -18.12
CA ARG A 447 20.28 -31.20 -19.36
C ARG A 447 19.60 -30.65 -20.62
N ASN A 448 18.27 -30.56 -20.62
CA ASN A 448 17.50 -30.19 -21.79
C ASN A 448 17.16 -28.69 -21.84
N HIS A 449 17.22 -28.00 -20.69
CA HIS A 449 16.96 -26.56 -20.64
C HIS A 449 18.17 -25.79 -21.21
N PRO A 450 17.98 -24.99 -22.28
CA PRO A 450 19.11 -24.37 -22.98
C PRO A 450 19.70 -23.15 -22.26
N GLY A 451 19.05 -22.70 -21.18
CA GLY A 451 19.34 -21.45 -20.54
C GLY A 451 19.74 -21.55 -19.08
N ARG A 452 19.48 -20.48 -18.35
CA ARG A 452 19.86 -20.31 -16.95
C ARG A 452 18.76 -20.82 -16.03
N VAL A 453 19.15 -21.38 -14.88
CA VAL A 453 18.21 -21.92 -13.89
C VAL A 453 18.46 -21.26 -12.52
N LEU A 454 17.40 -20.75 -11.91
CA LEU A 454 17.42 -20.22 -10.56
C LEU A 454 16.56 -21.10 -9.63
N PHE A 455 17.20 -21.74 -8.68
CA PHE A 455 16.49 -22.41 -7.59
C PHE A 455 16.09 -21.40 -6.53
N THR A 456 14.90 -21.59 -5.93
CA THR A 456 14.43 -20.73 -4.84
C THR A 456 13.98 -21.56 -3.65
N ALA A 457 14.33 -21.08 -2.44
CA ALA A 457 13.91 -21.62 -1.16
C ALA A 457 13.13 -20.57 -0.37
N GLU A 458 12.26 -20.98 0.54
CA GLU A 458 11.40 -20.08 1.32
C GLU A 458 12.16 -19.26 2.39
N SER A 459 13.31 -19.77 2.86
CA SER A 459 14.11 -19.12 3.90
C SER A 459 15.59 -19.43 3.76
N ALA A 460 16.44 -18.67 4.46
CA ALA A 460 17.89 -18.87 4.46
C ALA A 460 18.27 -20.28 4.96
N GLY A 461 17.64 -20.80 6.02
CA GLY A 461 17.89 -22.15 6.51
C GLY A 461 17.50 -23.23 5.50
N ARG A 462 16.37 -23.07 4.80
CA ARG A 462 15.94 -23.99 3.74
C ARG A 462 16.84 -23.89 2.51
N ARG A 463 17.31 -22.69 2.17
CA ARG A 463 18.30 -22.50 1.09
C ARG A 463 19.57 -23.32 1.33
N GLU A 464 20.14 -23.30 2.55
CA GLU A 464 21.32 -24.11 2.88
C GLU A 464 21.04 -25.62 2.75
N THR A 465 19.87 -26.05 3.25
CA THR A 465 19.44 -27.45 3.13
C THR A 465 19.30 -27.85 1.65
N LEU A 466 18.69 -27.01 0.83
CA LEU A 466 18.53 -27.28 -0.61
C LEU A 466 19.89 -27.29 -1.32
N ALA A 467 20.81 -26.39 -0.95
CA ALA A 467 22.17 -26.37 -1.48
C ALA A 467 22.90 -27.70 -1.21
N ASP A 468 22.82 -28.23 0.02
CA ASP A 468 23.46 -29.49 0.39
C ASP A 468 22.83 -30.68 -0.36
N GLN A 469 21.51 -30.70 -0.50
CA GLN A 469 20.80 -31.74 -1.26
C GLN A 469 21.19 -31.74 -2.74
N LEU A 470 21.21 -30.55 -3.38
CA LEU A 470 21.63 -30.44 -4.78
C LEU A 470 23.10 -30.82 -4.99
N ARG A 471 23.99 -30.45 -4.04
CA ARG A 471 25.40 -30.84 -4.07
C ARG A 471 25.56 -32.36 -3.94
N GLY A 472 24.77 -33.01 -3.07
CA GLY A 472 24.73 -34.46 -2.94
C GLY A 472 24.25 -35.21 -4.19
N LEU A 473 23.64 -34.50 -5.15
CA LEU A 473 23.17 -35.03 -6.42
C LEU A 473 24.10 -34.63 -7.59
N ASP A 474 25.31 -34.18 -7.32
CA ASP A 474 26.28 -33.66 -8.31
C ASP A 474 25.75 -32.48 -9.12
N MET A 475 24.88 -31.64 -8.53
CA MET A 475 24.35 -30.42 -9.12
C MET A 475 24.86 -29.21 -8.34
N PRO A 476 26.05 -28.68 -8.66
CA PRO A 476 26.59 -27.52 -7.98
C PRO A 476 25.75 -26.26 -8.29
N VAL A 477 25.42 -25.49 -7.26
CA VAL A 477 24.67 -24.23 -7.35
C VAL A 477 25.49 -23.09 -6.79
N THR A 478 25.32 -21.90 -7.35
CA THR A 478 25.91 -20.66 -6.86
C THR A 478 24.85 -19.85 -6.12
N VAL A 479 25.12 -19.50 -4.86
CA VAL A 479 24.21 -18.63 -4.10
C VAL A 479 24.29 -17.21 -4.63
N VAL A 480 23.13 -16.62 -4.94
CA VAL A 480 22.97 -15.24 -5.38
C VAL A 480 22.05 -14.50 -4.40
N SER A 481 22.21 -13.18 -4.28
CA SER A 481 21.46 -12.37 -3.32
C SER A 481 19.97 -12.19 -3.67
N GLY A 482 19.60 -12.23 -4.95
CA GLY A 482 18.23 -12.07 -5.43
C GLY A 482 18.11 -12.16 -6.94
N TRP A 483 16.94 -11.74 -7.44
CA TRP A 483 16.62 -11.81 -8.86
C TRP A 483 17.54 -10.95 -9.74
N GLN A 484 17.73 -9.68 -9.37
CA GLN A 484 18.57 -8.77 -10.16
C GLN A 484 20.04 -9.24 -10.17
N ALA A 485 20.57 -9.65 -9.03
CA ALA A 485 21.93 -10.20 -8.94
C ALA A 485 22.11 -11.47 -9.79
N PHE A 486 21.06 -12.29 -9.91
CA PHE A 486 21.07 -13.42 -10.83
C PHE A 486 21.13 -12.95 -12.28
N LEU A 487 20.28 -11.97 -12.67
CA LEU A 487 20.26 -11.46 -14.05
C LEU A 487 21.59 -10.83 -14.45
N ASP A 488 22.21 -10.06 -13.59
CA ASP A 488 23.46 -9.33 -13.83
C ASP A 488 24.71 -10.23 -13.80
N SER A 489 24.59 -11.46 -13.29
CA SER A 489 25.69 -12.42 -13.21
C SER A 489 25.73 -13.34 -14.43
N GLU A 490 26.86 -14.05 -14.63
CA GLU A 490 27.02 -15.13 -15.60
C GLU A 490 26.67 -16.52 -15.02
N VAL A 491 26.07 -16.54 -13.81
CA VAL A 491 25.70 -17.79 -13.11
C VAL A 491 24.68 -18.56 -13.94
N THR A 492 24.98 -19.77 -14.34
CA THR A 492 24.07 -20.64 -15.10
C THR A 492 23.08 -21.36 -14.20
N VAL A 493 23.50 -21.76 -12.98
CA VAL A 493 22.63 -22.40 -11.98
C VAL A 493 22.77 -21.66 -10.66
N GLY A 494 21.79 -20.84 -10.35
CA GLY A 494 21.73 -20.02 -9.15
C GLY A 494 20.83 -20.62 -8.06
N LEU A 495 21.02 -20.15 -6.83
CA LEU A 495 20.16 -20.46 -5.68
C LEU A 495 19.97 -19.21 -4.84
N THR A 496 18.71 -18.88 -4.50
CA THR A 496 18.38 -17.73 -3.65
C THR A 496 17.20 -18.03 -2.73
N VAL A 497 16.83 -17.04 -1.91
CA VAL A 497 15.57 -17.04 -1.13
C VAL A 497 14.53 -16.23 -1.87
N ALA A 498 13.32 -16.79 -2.06
CA ALA A 498 12.21 -16.10 -2.71
C ALA A 498 10.85 -16.62 -2.23
N PRO A 499 9.81 -15.77 -2.16
CA PRO A 499 8.45 -16.16 -1.78
C PRO A 499 7.65 -16.74 -2.97
N LEU A 500 8.31 -17.52 -3.84
CA LEU A 500 7.70 -18.11 -5.04
C LEU A 500 7.15 -19.50 -4.73
N GLU A 501 6.06 -19.89 -5.40
CA GLU A 501 5.37 -21.15 -5.12
C GLU A 501 5.48 -22.18 -6.23
N GLN A 502 5.21 -21.76 -7.46
CA GLN A 502 5.08 -22.68 -8.60
C GLN A 502 6.29 -22.65 -9.53
N GLY A 503 7.09 -21.59 -9.43
CA GLY A 503 8.16 -21.34 -10.37
C GLY A 503 7.64 -20.92 -11.74
N LEU A 504 8.56 -20.79 -12.70
CA LEU A 504 8.24 -20.37 -14.07
C LEU A 504 9.34 -20.81 -15.05
N VAL A 505 8.99 -20.89 -16.31
CA VAL A 505 9.93 -21.00 -17.43
C VAL A 505 9.60 -19.91 -18.44
N VAL A 506 10.59 -19.10 -18.81
CA VAL A 506 10.55 -18.18 -19.94
C VAL A 506 11.44 -18.78 -21.04
N HIS A 507 10.97 -18.82 -22.28
CA HIS A 507 11.70 -19.46 -23.36
C HIS A 507 12.70 -18.52 -24.06
N ASP A 508 12.39 -17.23 -24.10
CA ASP A 508 13.28 -16.21 -24.66
C ASP A 508 13.24 -14.92 -23.80
N PRO A 509 14.36 -14.58 -23.11
CA PRO A 509 15.56 -15.38 -22.90
C PRO A 509 15.26 -16.66 -22.10
N ALA A 510 15.99 -17.74 -22.38
CA ALA A 510 15.75 -19.02 -21.72
C ALA A 510 16.15 -18.96 -20.23
N ILE A 511 15.16 -18.78 -19.35
CA ILE A 511 15.32 -18.74 -17.88
C ILE A 511 14.26 -19.61 -17.25
N ALA A 512 14.69 -20.48 -16.33
CA ALA A 512 13.79 -21.25 -15.48
C ALA A 512 13.98 -20.88 -14.01
N VAL A 513 12.87 -20.71 -13.28
CA VAL A 513 12.86 -20.60 -11.82
C VAL A 513 12.19 -21.84 -11.26
N ILE A 514 12.90 -22.59 -10.45
CA ILE A 514 12.46 -23.84 -9.83
C ILE A 514 12.34 -23.62 -8.33
N THR A 515 11.14 -23.77 -7.80
CA THR A 515 10.91 -23.58 -6.36
C THR A 515 11.18 -24.87 -5.58
N GLU A 516 11.52 -24.74 -4.32
CA GLU A 516 11.66 -25.86 -3.42
C GLU A 516 10.37 -26.69 -3.33
N THR A 517 9.20 -26.06 -3.36
CA THR A 517 7.88 -26.71 -3.37
C THR A 517 7.69 -27.58 -4.61
N SER A 518 8.21 -27.17 -5.76
CA SER A 518 8.18 -27.98 -6.99
C SER A 518 9.00 -29.27 -6.88
N LEU A 519 10.03 -29.28 -6.02
CA LEU A 519 10.92 -30.43 -5.84
C LEU A 519 10.45 -31.39 -4.74
N PHE A 520 9.91 -30.87 -3.64
CA PHE A 520 9.58 -31.67 -2.44
C PHE A 520 8.10 -31.71 -2.10
N GLY A 521 7.25 -30.95 -2.80
CA GLY A 521 5.83 -30.79 -2.50
C GLY A 521 5.56 -29.72 -1.44
N GLU A 522 4.29 -29.40 -1.24
CA GLU A 522 3.86 -28.41 -0.27
C GLU A 522 4.10 -28.91 1.17
N HIS A 523 4.80 -28.11 1.94
CA HIS A 523 4.78 -28.22 3.39
C HIS A 523 3.74 -27.24 3.93
N ALA A 524 3.00 -27.64 4.98
CA ALA A 524 2.01 -26.78 5.61
C ALA A 524 2.68 -25.45 6.00
N ARG A 525 2.37 -24.38 5.27
CA ARG A 525 2.74 -23.03 5.66
C ARG A 525 1.98 -22.68 6.93
N GLN A 526 2.67 -22.43 8.04
CA GLN A 526 2.11 -21.56 9.06
C GLN A 526 2.10 -20.17 8.44
N SER A 527 0.89 -19.65 8.14
CA SER A 527 0.73 -18.24 7.83
C SER A 527 1.22 -17.44 9.04
N SER A 528 2.47 -17.01 9.00
CA SER A 528 2.89 -15.99 9.95
C SER A 528 2.15 -14.72 9.54
N ARG A 529 1.17 -14.27 10.34
CA ARG A 529 0.81 -12.85 10.38
C ARG A 529 2.11 -12.09 10.23
N ARG A 530 2.18 -11.16 9.27
CA ARG A 530 3.38 -10.33 9.02
C ARG A 530 4.04 -9.92 10.34
N ARG A 531 4.94 -10.75 10.87
CA ARG A 531 6.01 -10.26 11.72
C ARG A 531 6.96 -9.57 10.76
N ARG A 532 7.08 -8.26 10.91
CA ARG A 532 8.08 -7.43 10.23
C ARG A 532 9.42 -8.15 10.29
N PRO A 533 10.22 -8.10 9.22
CA PRO A 533 11.55 -8.68 9.26
C PRO A 533 12.34 -8.00 10.38
N GLU A 534 12.75 -8.78 11.36
CA GLU A 534 13.86 -8.41 12.23
C GLU A 534 15.07 -8.13 11.33
N ARG A 535 15.54 -6.90 11.34
CA ARG A 535 16.89 -6.54 10.85
C ARG A 535 17.87 -6.51 12.00
#